data_cfbe5dc098f093004b76709775ef5d1e
#
_entry.id   cfbe5dc098f093004b76709775ef5d1e
#
_cell.length_a   1.000
_cell.length_b   1.000
_cell.length_c   1.000
_cell.angle_alpha   90.00
_cell.angle_beta   90.00
_cell.angle_gamma   90.00
#
_symmetry.space_group_name_H-M   'P 1'
#
loop_
_entity.id
_entity.type
_entity.pdbx_description
1 polymer ?
#
loop_
_entity_poly.entity_id
_entity_poly.type
_entity_poly.pdbx_seq_one_letter_code
_entity_poly.pdbx_strand_id
1 'polypeptide(L)'
;MKRIDFTNTQVASSQTARDINRGVVLNLIRRRQPISRADLARVSGLQRSTVSLITEQLIRERWVVHGPIGRLPRGRRPTFLRLNDRRAILVADLRPAQTTVGIADVNGNFLSQETMPTTRDPGFTAGALAVKIRHLMQVYSDRVFEGVGISIPGRFSDVSRRIVFAPNLGWPEFDIKRTIEDATGMRVEVENAANACVLAEVWFGHGEKVRDFVVVTVSEGIGTGVFANGQLIRGMNGMAGEFGHVSLDPNGPSCTCGGRGCWEVYASNRAALRYYHESIKSSDGLTFQDLLALAESGDLLAVKALERMVHALGRGMRMLVAGLAPEEIIVVGELTRQWRRFGPAIESEVAMGLPGSHPPHVRPAEGILARLRGTVALVLQKHFGPLAGPQEFEEKGSRRIRSLAG
;
A
#
# COMPACT_ATOMS: atom_id res chain seq x y z
N MET A 1 -15.41 7.04 -28.73
CA MET A 1 -15.86 5.66 -29.07
C MET A 1 -14.76 4.70 -28.67
N LYS A 2 -14.90 3.94 -27.56
CA LYS A 2 -13.91 2.93 -27.12
C LYS A 2 -13.95 1.76 -28.14
N ARG A 3 -12.85 1.50 -28.82
CA ARG A 3 -12.70 0.22 -29.54
C ARG A 3 -12.62 -0.90 -28.50
N ILE A 4 -13.64 -1.72 -28.46
CA ILE A 4 -13.62 -2.95 -27.65
C ILE A 4 -12.75 -3.94 -28.43
N ASP A 5 -11.61 -4.31 -27.86
CA ASP A 5 -10.77 -5.37 -28.42
C ASP A 5 -11.36 -6.74 -28.01
N PHE A 6 -11.96 -7.43 -28.96
CA PHE A 6 -12.58 -8.73 -28.75
C PHE A 6 -11.60 -9.89 -28.84
N THR A 7 -10.30 -9.66 -29.12
CA THR A 7 -9.32 -10.73 -29.32
C THR A 7 -8.88 -11.42 -28.02
N ASN A 8 -9.22 -10.85 -26.84
CA ASN A 8 -8.88 -11.38 -25.52
C ASN A 8 -10.11 -11.56 -24.59
N THR A 9 -11.31 -11.69 -25.13
CA THR A 9 -12.49 -11.98 -24.32
C THR A 9 -12.52 -13.48 -23.97
N GLN A 10 -12.08 -13.83 -22.76
CA GLN A 10 -12.40 -15.13 -22.18
C GLN A 10 -13.91 -15.21 -21.97
N VAL A 11 -14.53 -16.23 -22.56
CA VAL A 11 -15.95 -16.53 -22.35
C VAL A 11 -16.17 -16.78 -20.86
N ALA A 12 -17.03 -15.98 -20.21
CA ALA A 12 -17.34 -16.16 -18.80
C ALA A 12 -18.02 -17.53 -18.61
N SER A 13 -17.29 -18.47 -18.05
CA SER A 13 -17.85 -19.77 -17.67
C SER A 13 -18.69 -19.64 -16.38
N SER A 14 -19.55 -20.63 -16.12
CA SER A 14 -20.28 -20.68 -14.83
C SER A 14 -19.32 -20.72 -13.63
N GLN A 15 -18.11 -21.22 -13.79
CA GLN A 15 -17.07 -21.21 -12.77
C GLN A 15 -16.53 -19.79 -12.54
N THR A 16 -16.27 -19.02 -13.62
CA THR A 16 -15.84 -17.61 -13.51
C THR A 16 -16.86 -16.79 -12.73
N ALA A 17 -18.16 -16.96 -12.98
CA ALA A 17 -19.21 -16.26 -12.23
C ALA A 17 -19.23 -16.66 -10.74
N ARG A 18 -18.99 -17.95 -10.42
CA ARG A 18 -18.88 -18.41 -9.03
C ARG A 18 -17.69 -17.80 -8.31
N ASP A 19 -16.52 -17.74 -8.97
CA ASP A 19 -15.30 -17.19 -8.41
C ASP A 19 -15.43 -15.69 -8.17
N ILE A 20 -16.05 -14.96 -9.09
CA ILE A 20 -16.39 -13.53 -8.92
C ILE A 20 -17.32 -13.36 -7.72
N ASN A 21 -18.42 -14.10 -7.64
CA ASN A 21 -19.38 -14.00 -6.54
C ASN A 21 -18.75 -14.37 -5.18
N ARG A 22 -17.87 -15.39 -5.16
CA ARG A 22 -17.08 -15.73 -3.98
C ARG A 22 -16.18 -14.58 -3.55
N GLY A 23 -15.46 -13.96 -4.48
CA GLY A 23 -14.63 -12.78 -4.22
C GLY A 23 -15.44 -11.61 -3.68
N VAL A 24 -16.60 -11.31 -4.27
CA VAL A 24 -17.53 -10.26 -3.79
C VAL A 24 -17.97 -10.51 -2.36
N VAL A 25 -18.44 -11.72 -2.03
CA VAL A 25 -18.88 -12.05 -0.67
C VAL A 25 -17.75 -11.97 0.32
N LEU A 26 -16.57 -12.50 -0.01
CA LEU A 26 -15.40 -12.46 0.87
C LEU A 26 -14.91 -11.02 1.14
N ASN A 27 -14.90 -10.17 0.09
CA ASN A 27 -14.57 -8.74 0.24
C ASN A 27 -15.61 -7.99 1.08
N LEU A 28 -16.90 -8.28 0.92
CA LEU A 28 -17.93 -7.67 1.76
C LEU A 28 -17.80 -8.08 3.24
N ILE A 29 -17.44 -9.35 3.53
CA ILE A 29 -17.14 -9.78 4.90
C ILE A 29 -15.94 -9.01 5.43
N ARG A 30 -14.84 -8.92 4.69
CA ARG A 30 -13.63 -8.15 5.06
C ARG A 30 -13.97 -6.71 5.45
N ARG A 31 -14.79 -6.05 4.63
CA ARG A 31 -15.09 -4.62 4.76
C ARG A 31 -16.11 -4.31 5.86
N ARG A 32 -17.07 -5.21 6.12
CA ARG A 32 -18.24 -4.94 6.94
C ARG A 32 -18.41 -5.88 8.12
N GLN A 33 -17.41 -6.68 8.42
CA GLN A 33 -17.45 -7.60 9.56
C GLN A 33 -17.60 -6.85 10.91
N PRO A 34 -18.42 -7.37 11.84
CA PRO A 34 -19.22 -8.59 11.70
C PRO A 34 -20.50 -8.36 10.87
N ILE A 35 -20.80 -9.23 9.90
CA ILE A 35 -21.91 -9.09 8.95
C ILE A 35 -22.77 -10.35 8.90
N SER A 36 -24.10 -10.23 8.76
CA SER A 36 -24.99 -11.38 8.63
C SER A 36 -25.15 -11.83 7.17
N ARG A 37 -25.56 -13.11 6.96
CA ARG A 37 -25.88 -13.61 5.61
C ARG A 37 -27.01 -12.79 4.94
N ALA A 38 -27.97 -12.29 5.72
CA ALA A 38 -29.07 -11.48 5.21
C ALA A 38 -28.55 -10.12 4.68
N ASP A 39 -27.64 -9.49 5.43
CA ASP A 39 -27.00 -8.23 5.02
C ASP A 39 -26.09 -8.43 3.81
N LEU A 40 -25.35 -9.54 3.77
CA LEU A 40 -24.56 -9.91 2.58
C LEU A 40 -25.42 -10.02 1.33
N ALA A 41 -26.58 -10.70 1.41
CA ALA A 41 -27.49 -10.83 0.28
C ALA A 41 -28.05 -9.46 -0.15
N ARG A 42 -28.43 -8.62 0.82
CA ARG A 42 -28.97 -7.28 0.55
C ARG A 42 -27.94 -6.36 -0.13
N VAL A 43 -26.70 -6.40 0.36
CA VAL A 43 -25.64 -5.51 -0.16
C VAL A 43 -25.06 -5.99 -1.47
N SER A 44 -24.87 -7.31 -1.63
CA SER A 44 -24.31 -7.89 -2.88
C SER A 44 -25.33 -7.98 -4.01
N GLY A 45 -26.63 -7.92 -3.73
CA GLY A 45 -27.68 -8.22 -4.70
C GLY A 45 -27.81 -9.71 -5.07
N LEU A 46 -27.01 -10.57 -4.46
CA LEU A 46 -27.06 -12.02 -4.69
C LEU A 46 -28.28 -12.64 -3.98
N GLN A 47 -28.79 -13.74 -4.55
CA GLN A 47 -29.84 -14.51 -3.90
C GLN A 47 -29.36 -15.10 -2.57
N ARG A 48 -30.28 -15.20 -1.58
CA ARG A 48 -29.95 -15.73 -0.25
C ARG A 48 -29.39 -17.14 -0.27
N SER A 49 -29.88 -18.00 -1.16
CA SER A 49 -29.34 -19.36 -1.38
C SER A 49 -27.89 -19.32 -1.84
N THR A 50 -27.56 -18.46 -2.82
CA THR A 50 -26.19 -18.28 -3.33
C THR A 50 -25.24 -17.80 -2.23
N VAL A 51 -25.66 -16.79 -1.45
CA VAL A 51 -24.86 -16.30 -0.31
C VAL A 51 -24.64 -17.41 0.72
N SER A 52 -25.68 -18.22 1.02
CA SER A 52 -25.55 -19.34 1.96
C SER A 52 -24.53 -20.36 1.47
N LEU A 53 -24.59 -20.79 0.21
CA LEU A 53 -23.62 -21.72 -0.38
C LEU A 53 -22.19 -21.19 -0.34
N ILE A 54 -21.98 -19.93 -0.73
CA ILE A 54 -20.66 -19.29 -0.72
C ILE A 54 -20.13 -19.17 0.73
N THR A 55 -20.94 -18.73 1.67
CA THR A 55 -20.49 -18.58 3.07
C THR A 55 -20.19 -19.93 3.72
N GLU A 56 -20.93 -20.99 3.41
CA GLU A 56 -20.63 -22.35 3.88
C GLU A 56 -19.33 -22.87 3.29
N GLN A 57 -19.06 -22.60 2.01
CA GLN A 57 -17.79 -22.90 1.39
C GLN A 57 -16.63 -22.17 2.07
N LEU A 58 -16.76 -20.86 2.29
CA LEU A 58 -15.73 -20.03 2.96
C LEU A 58 -15.47 -20.48 4.40
N ILE A 59 -16.51 -20.98 5.10
CA ILE A 59 -16.35 -21.55 6.46
C ILE A 59 -15.61 -22.89 6.40
N ARG A 60 -15.95 -23.79 5.45
CA ARG A 60 -15.23 -25.06 5.26
C ARG A 60 -13.76 -24.82 4.90
N GLU A 61 -13.48 -23.83 4.06
CA GLU A 61 -12.13 -23.40 3.70
C GLU A 61 -11.41 -22.66 4.84
N ARG A 62 -12.09 -22.41 5.96
CA ARG A 62 -11.58 -21.65 7.12
C ARG A 62 -11.14 -20.23 6.81
N TRP A 63 -11.70 -19.60 5.77
CA TRP A 63 -11.55 -18.16 5.52
C TRP A 63 -12.45 -17.32 6.42
N VAL A 64 -13.62 -17.85 6.74
CA VAL A 64 -14.66 -17.18 7.51
C VAL A 64 -15.00 -18.04 8.73
N VAL A 65 -15.26 -17.38 9.84
CA VAL A 65 -15.75 -18.02 11.08
C VAL A 65 -17.03 -17.35 11.54
N HIS A 66 -17.78 -18.08 12.37
CA HIS A 66 -18.94 -17.51 13.06
C HIS A 66 -18.45 -16.49 14.10
N GLY A 67 -19.00 -15.30 14.04
CA GLY A 67 -18.83 -14.24 15.01
C GLY A 67 -19.94 -14.27 16.09
N PRO A 68 -20.14 -13.15 16.78
CA PRO A 68 -21.15 -13.04 17.81
C PRO A 68 -22.57 -13.27 17.28
N ILE A 69 -23.46 -13.73 18.15
CA ILE A 69 -24.90 -13.86 17.85
C ILE A 69 -25.54 -12.50 18.12
N GLY A 70 -26.22 -11.93 17.12
CA GLY A 70 -26.92 -10.66 17.25
C GLY A 70 -28.14 -10.74 18.14
N ARG A 71 -28.50 -9.63 18.77
CA ARG A 71 -29.76 -9.48 19.52
C ARG A 71 -30.73 -8.71 18.63
N LEU A 72 -31.86 -9.34 18.28
CA LEU A 72 -32.98 -8.68 17.62
C LEU A 72 -34.19 -8.69 18.53
N PRO A 73 -35.01 -7.62 18.53
CA PRO A 73 -36.24 -7.55 19.33
C PRO A 73 -37.26 -8.63 18.94
N ARG A 74 -37.28 -9.05 17.67
CA ARG A 74 -38.14 -10.11 17.12
C ARG A 74 -37.42 -10.87 15.99
N GLY A 75 -37.72 -12.17 15.86
CA GLY A 75 -37.17 -13.05 14.80
C GLY A 75 -35.96 -13.89 15.22
N ARG A 76 -35.48 -14.73 14.28
CA ARG A 76 -34.30 -15.59 14.50
C ARG A 76 -33.06 -14.73 14.66
N ARG A 77 -32.34 -14.94 15.74
CA ARG A 77 -31.08 -14.22 16.02
C ARG A 77 -30.06 -14.45 14.89
N PRO A 78 -29.52 -13.39 14.24
CA PRO A 78 -28.54 -13.56 13.18
C PRO A 78 -27.21 -14.03 13.77
N THR A 79 -26.59 -15.01 13.11
CA THR A 79 -25.19 -15.35 13.35
C THR A 79 -24.35 -14.49 12.42
N PHE A 80 -23.52 -13.66 13.00
CA PHE A 80 -22.59 -12.83 12.22
C PHE A 80 -21.40 -13.66 11.71
N LEU A 81 -20.80 -13.19 10.65
CA LEU A 81 -19.62 -13.74 10.01
C LEU A 81 -18.47 -12.75 10.12
N ARG A 82 -17.26 -13.26 10.31
CA ARG A 82 -16.02 -12.50 10.28
C ARG A 82 -14.90 -13.31 9.63
N LEU A 83 -13.83 -12.66 9.18
CA LEU A 83 -12.64 -13.33 8.73
C LEU A 83 -12.02 -14.15 9.87
N ASN A 84 -11.35 -15.23 9.50
CA ASN A 84 -10.65 -16.09 10.44
C ASN A 84 -9.28 -15.47 10.77
N ASP A 85 -9.16 -14.88 11.92
CA ASP A 85 -7.94 -14.25 12.45
C ASP A 85 -6.80 -15.23 12.75
N ARG A 86 -7.05 -16.55 12.70
CA ARG A 86 -6.00 -17.57 12.76
C ARG A 86 -5.20 -17.71 11.46
N ARG A 87 -5.72 -17.17 10.33
CA ARG A 87 -4.93 -17.04 9.10
C ARG A 87 -3.95 -15.91 9.25
N ALA A 88 -2.70 -16.16 8.88
CA ALA A 88 -1.61 -15.24 9.06
C ALA A 88 -0.77 -15.08 7.79
N ILE A 89 -0.17 -13.94 7.64
CA ILE A 89 0.73 -13.58 6.56
C ILE A 89 2.06 -13.19 7.16
N LEU A 90 3.13 -13.77 6.63
CA LEU A 90 4.49 -13.36 6.93
C LEU A 90 4.85 -12.17 6.06
N VAL A 91 5.45 -11.15 6.64
CA VAL A 91 5.68 -9.87 5.96
C VAL A 91 7.12 -9.41 6.11
N ALA A 92 7.66 -8.76 5.09
CA ALA A 92 8.95 -8.12 5.15
C ALA A 92 8.94 -6.77 4.41
N ASP A 93 9.57 -5.76 4.99
CA ASP A 93 9.85 -4.46 4.37
C ASP A 93 11.35 -4.25 4.31
N LEU A 94 11.93 -4.38 3.12
CA LEU A 94 13.34 -4.14 2.89
C LEU A 94 13.59 -2.63 2.78
N ARG A 95 14.57 -2.15 3.53
CA ARG A 95 15.11 -0.79 3.41
C ARG A 95 16.64 -0.84 3.35
N PRO A 96 17.30 0.22 2.91
CA PRO A 96 18.75 0.24 2.74
C PRO A 96 19.55 -0.11 4.00
N ALA A 97 19.11 0.35 5.18
CA ALA A 97 19.81 0.12 6.44
C ALA A 97 19.30 -1.13 7.19
N GLN A 98 18.01 -1.37 7.13
CA GLN A 98 17.38 -2.46 7.91
C GLN A 98 16.15 -3.03 7.20
N THR A 99 15.93 -4.32 7.41
CA THR A 99 14.72 -5.03 7.00
C THR A 99 13.84 -5.25 8.23
N THR A 100 12.57 -4.89 8.13
CA THR A 100 11.57 -5.27 9.13
C THR A 100 10.88 -6.54 8.68
N VAL A 101 10.82 -7.54 9.55
CA VAL A 101 10.11 -8.80 9.31
C VAL A 101 9.05 -8.99 10.39
N GLY A 102 7.92 -9.59 10.05
CA GLY A 102 6.85 -9.79 11.01
C GLY A 102 5.79 -10.77 10.55
N ILE A 103 4.77 -10.89 11.36
CA ILE A 103 3.57 -11.68 11.10
C ILE A 103 2.33 -10.83 11.39
N ALA A 104 1.34 -10.89 10.50
CA ALA A 104 0.06 -10.22 10.66
C ALA A 104 -1.10 -11.20 10.41
N ASP A 105 -2.26 -10.93 11.00
CA ASP A 105 -3.50 -11.60 10.64
C ASP A 105 -4.09 -11.07 9.32
N VAL A 106 -5.17 -11.70 8.85
CA VAL A 106 -5.87 -11.29 7.61
C VAL A 106 -6.56 -9.92 7.70
N ASN A 107 -6.65 -9.34 8.89
CA ASN A 107 -7.19 -8.00 9.11
C ASN A 107 -6.09 -6.92 9.12
N GLY A 108 -4.83 -7.33 8.94
CA GLY A 108 -3.69 -6.42 8.98
C GLY A 108 -3.23 -6.04 10.39
N ASN A 109 -3.64 -6.79 11.43
CA ASN A 109 -3.14 -6.63 12.79
C ASN A 109 -1.83 -7.39 12.94
N PHE A 110 -0.78 -6.70 13.37
CA PHE A 110 0.53 -7.31 13.57
C PHE A 110 0.58 -8.05 14.90
N LEU A 111 1.03 -9.31 14.85
CA LEU A 111 1.21 -10.17 16.01
C LEU A 111 2.63 -10.05 16.56
N SER A 112 3.61 -9.86 15.67
CA SER A 112 5.02 -9.63 16.01
C SER A 112 5.71 -8.89 14.88
N GLN A 113 6.72 -8.10 15.23
CA GLN A 113 7.62 -7.42 14.32
C GLN A 113 9.01 -7.37 14.93
N GLU A 114 10.01 -7.60 14.12
CA GLU A 114 11.41 -7.47 14.48
C GLU A 114 12.21 -6.88 13.32
N THR A 115 13.37 -6.32 13.60
CA THR A 115 14.25 -5.75 12.59
C THR A 115 15.55 -6.55 12.50
N MET A 116 16.16 -6.53 11.31
CA MET A 116 17.46 -7.09 11.04
C MET A 116 18.24 -6.15 10.08
N PRO A 117 19.58 -6.17 10.12
CA PRO A 117 20.37 -5.39 9.16
C PRO A 117 20.10 -5.84 7.72
N THR A 118 20.05 -4.87 6.80
CA THR A 118 20.09 -5.11 5.36
C THR A 118 21.54 -4.91 4.90
N THR A 119 22.09 -5.88 4.21
CA THR A 119 23.47 -5.80 3.69
C THR A 119 23.47 -5.55 2.19
N ARG A 120 24.64 -5.19 1.64
CA ARG A 120 24.82 -5.07 0.19
C ARG A 120 24.87 -6.42 -0.54
N ASP A 121 25.01 -7.52 0.22
CA ASP A 121 24.88 -8.88 -0.29
C ASP A 121 23.41 -9.32 -0.21
N PRO A 122 22.69 -9.43 -1.34
CA PRO A 122 21.31 -9.86 -1.36
C PRO A 122 21.11 -11.29 -0.89
N GLY A 123 22.09 -12.19 -1.16
CA GLY A 123 22.02 -13.59 -0.74
C GLY A 123 22.09 -13.73 0.77
N PHE A 124 23.01 -12.99 1.41
CA PHE A 124 23.11 -12.97 2.88
C PHE A 124 21.84 -12.41 3.52
N THR A 125 21.33 -11.29 3.03
CA THR A 125 20.10 -10.67 3.56
C THR A 125 18.90 -11.60 3.38
N ALA A 126 18.74 -12.22 2.21
CA ALA A 126 17.64 -13.15 1.95
C ALA A 126 17.74 -14.42 2.81
N GLY A 127 18.94 -14.95 3.01
CA GLY A 127 19.20 -16.09 3.91
C GLY A 127 18.81 -15.78 5.36
N ALA A 128 19.24 -14.64 5.88
CA ALA A 128 18.89 -14.19 7.24
C ALA A 128 17.37 -13.96 7.38
N LEU A 129 16.73 -13.36 6.36
CA LEU A 129 15.28 -13.17 6.31
C LEU A 129 14.55 -14.53 6.35
N ALA A 130 15.00 -15.51 5.58
CA ALA A 130 14.40 -16.84 5.57
C ALA A 130 14.51 -17.54 6.94
N VAL A 131 15.62 -17.36 7.65
CA VAL A 131 15.77 -17.87 9.04
C VAL A 131 14.73 -17.25 9.96
N LYS A 132 14.56 -15.93 9.90
CA LYS A 132 13.56 -15.20 10.68
C LYS A 132 12.14 -15.65 10.38
N ILE A 133 11.80 -15.81 9.10
CA ILE A 133 10.50 -16.31 8.65
C ILE A 133 10.23 -17.70 9.23
N ARG A 134 11.18 -18.64 9.14
CA ARG A 134 11.02 -19.98 9.71
C ARG A 134 10.84 -19.94 11.23
N HIS A 135 11.57 -19.08 11.92
CA HIS A 135 11.40 -18.88 13.36
C HIS A 135 9.99 -18.42 13.70
N LEU A 136 9.46 -17.40 12.98
CA LEU A 136 8.07 -16.95 13.18
C LEU A 136 7.06 -18.07 12.91
N MET A 137 7.27 -18.89 11.87
CA MET A 137 6.40 -20.05 11.59
C MET A 137 6.41 -21.09 12.74
N GLN A 138 7.53 -21.29 13.40
CA GLN A 138 7.63 -22.19 14.57
C GLN A 138 6.93 -21.59 15.79
N VAL A 139 7.17 -20.32 16.10
CA VAL A 139 6.56 -19.61 17.24
C VAL A 139 5.04 -19.56 17.11
N TYR A 140 4.53 -19.33 15.91
CA TYR A 140 3.10 -19.22 15.64
C TYR A 140 2.54 -20.46 14.93
N SER A 141 2.97 -21.66 15.34
CA SER A 141 2.61 -22.93 14.71
C SER A 141 1.10 -23.27 14.78
N ASP A 142 0.33 -22.57 15.62
CA ASP A 142 -1.14 -22.65 15.69
C ASP A 142 -1.85 -21.88 14.56
N ARG A 143 -1.10 -21.12 13.74
CA ARG A 143 -1.63 -20.32 12.63
C ARG A 143 -1.60 -21.05 11.30
N VAL A 144 -2.45 -20.61 10.39
CA VAL A 144 -2.46 -21.05 9.00
C VAL A 144 -1.82 -19.95 8.16
N PHE A 145 -0.62 -20.22 7.64
CA PHE A 145 0.13 -19.25 6.84
C PHE A 145 -0.34 -19.25 5.39
N GLU A 146 -0.62 -18.04 4.85
CA GLU A 146 -1.10 -17.86 3.47
C GLU A 146 0.04 -17.57 2.49
N GLY A 147 1.17 -17.10 2.97
CA GLY A 147 2.33 -16.76 2.18
C GLY A 147 3.22 -15.72 2.84
N VAL A 148 4.21 -15.28 2.09
CA VAL A 148 5.15 -14.21 2.47
C VAL A 148 4.95 -13.04 1.51
N GLY A 149 4.70 -11.85 2.06
CA GLY A 149 4.70 -10.60 1.30
C GLY A 149 5.96 -9.80 1.55
N ILE A 150 6.61 -9.32 0.50
CA ILE A 150 7.86 -8.55 0.60
C ILE A 150 7.70 -7.22 -0.12
N SER A 151 7.99 -6.10 0.55
CA SER A 151 8.15 -4.80 -0.08
C SER A 151 9.62 -4.48 -0.29
N ILE A 152 9.97 -3.90 -1.44
CA ILE A 152 11.34 -3.55 -1.81
C ILE A 152 11.43 -2.08 -2.27
N PRO A 153 12.53 -1.37 -1.97
CA PRO A 153 12.80 -0.04 -2.50
C PRO A 153 13.42 -0.15 -3.89
N GLY A 154 12.62 -0.50 -4.90
CA GLY A 154 13.11 -0.72 -6.25
C GLY A 154 12.08 -1.41 -7.12
N ARG A 155 12.49 -1.85 -8.31
CA ARG A 155 11.60 -2.51 -9.28
C ARG A 155 11.74 -4.03 -9.24
N PHE A 156 10.59 -4.69 -9.22
CA PHE A 156 10.46 -6.12 -9.40
C PHE A 156 9.78 -6.41 -10.75
N SER A 157 10.34 -7.31 -11.53
CA SER A 157 9.75 -7.74 -12.80
C SER A 157 8.97 -9.03 -12.60
N ASP A 158 7.67 -9.00 -12.88
CA ASP A 158 6.81 -10.19 -12.86
C ASP A 158 7.21 -11.20 -13.93
N VAL A 159 7.80 -10.74 -15.05
CA VAL A 159 8.24 -11.59 -16.16
C VAL A 159 9.49 -12.39 -15.79
N SER A 160 10.55 -11.72 -15.33
CA SER A 160 11.79 -12.38 -14.89
C SER A 160 11.72 -12.93 -13.47
N ARG A 161 10.71 -12.50 -12.67
CA ARG A 161 10.52 -12.82 -11.25
C ARG A 161 11.71 -12.37 -10.37
N ARG A 162 12.39 -11.29 -10.76
CA ARG A 162 13.61 -10.79 -10.12
C ARG A 162 13.51 -9.32 -9.76
N ILE A 163 14.29 -8.91 -8.76
CA ILE A 163 14.63 -7.52 -8.55
C ILE A 163 15.52 -7.09 -9.72
N VAL A 164 15.06 -6.16 -10.54
CA VAL A 164 15.77 -5.70 -11.73
C VAL A 164 16.44 -4.35 -11.54
N PHE A 165 16.05 -3.61 -10.51
CA PHE A 165 16.58 -2.28 -10.22
C PHE A 165 16.33 -1.90 -8.75
N ALA A 166 17.39 -1.81 -7.95
CA ALA A 166 17.29 -1.42 -6.53
C ALA A 166 18.54 -0.58 -6.12
N PRO A 167 18.70 0.63 -6.68
CA PRO A 167 19.93 1.42 -6.51
C PRO A 167 20.16 1.81 -5.06
N ASN A 168 19.12 2.02 -4.28
CA ASN A 168 19.21 2.37 -2.87
C ASN A 168 19.68 1.20 -1.98
N LEU A 169 19.49 -0.05 -2.41
CA LEU A 169 20.06 -1.24 -1.77
C LEU A 169 21.51 -1.51 -2.24
N GLY A 170 21.88 -1.01 -3.41
CA GLY A 170 23.12 -1.36 -4.07
C GLY A 170 23.17 -2.83 -4.52
N TRP A 171 21.98 -3.44 -4.73
CA TRP A 171 21.86 -4.83 -5.13
C TRP A 171 21.90 -4.98 -6.66
N PRO A 172 22.62 -5.99 -7.17
CA PRO A 172 22.47 -6.43 -8.55
C PRO A 172 21.09 -7.08 -8.74
N GLU A 173 20.79 -7.49 -9.98
CA GLU A 173 19.64 -8.33 -10.26
C GLU A 173 19.66 -9.60 -9.40
N PHE A 174 18.56 -9.87 -8.66
CA PHE A 174 18.49 -10.95 -7.68
C PHE A 174 17.10 -11.58 -7.60
N ASP A 175 17.02 -12.91 -7.56
CA ASP A 175 15.80 -13.67 -7.39
C ASP A 175 15.48 -13.90 -5.91
N ILE A 176 15.05 -12.84 -5.23
CA ILE A 176 14.66 -12.92 -3.81
C ILE A 176 13.46 -13.85 -3.61
N LYS A 177 12.54 -13.85 -4.58
CA LYS A 177 11.30 -14.64 -4.51
C LYS A 177 11.64 -16.13 -4.40
N ARG A 178 12.40 -16.65 -5.37
CA ARG A 178 12.82 -18.06 -5.38
C ARG A 178 13.67 -18.40 -4.15
N THR A 179 14.60 -17.54 -3.78
CA THR A 179 15.47 -17.77 -2.61
C THR A 179 14.68 -18.00 -1.33
N ILE A 180 13.64 -17.18 -1.10
CA ILE A 180 12.80 -17.32 0.09
C ILE A 180 11.81 -18.49 -0.06
N GLU A 181 11.23 -18.73 -1.25
CA GLU A 181 10.35 -19.86 -1.53
C GLU A 181 11.07 -21.19 -1.27
N ASP A 182 12.28 -21.35 -1.81
CA ASP A 182 13.09 -22.59 -1.64
C ASP A 182 13.48 -22.80 -0.16
N ALA A 183 13.76 -21.72 0.57
CA ALA A 183 14.21 -21.81 1.96
C ALA A 183 13.06 -22.03 2.97
N THR A 184 11.83 -21.62 2.65
CA THR A 184 10.71 -21.60 3.61
C THR A 184 9.57 -22.54 3.22
N GLY A 185 9.51 -22.99 1.97
CA GLY A 185 8.38 -23.73 1.41
C GLY A 185 7.11 -22.89 1.22
N MET A 186 7.18 -21.59 1.49
CA MET A 186 6.04 -20.68 1.40
C MET A 186 6.04 -19.95 0.05
N ARG A 187 4.85 -19.66 -0.47
CA ARG A 187 4.72 -18.76 -1.64
C ARG A 187 5.12 -17.35 -1.25
N VAL A 188 5.87 -16.70 -2.12
CA VAL A 188 6.37 -15.32 -1.92
C VAL A 188 5.77 -14.38 -2.96
N GLU A 189 5.30 -13.24 -2.52
CA GLU A 189 4.88 -12.14 -3.36
C GLU A 189 5.77 -10.92 -3.07
N VAL A 190 6.24 -10.27 -4.13
CA VAL A 190 7.15 -9.13 -4.05
C VAL A 190 6.52 -7.94 -4.74
N GLU A 191 6.60 -6.77 -4.13
CA GLU A 191 6.07 -5.53 -4.70
C GLU A 191 7.00 -4.35 -4.39
N ASN A 192 6.97 -3.33 -5.24
CA ASN A 192 7.59 -2.05 -4.94
C ASN A 192 6.97 -1.43 -3.69
N ALA A 193 7.79 -0.77 -2.86
CA ALA A 193 7.37 -0.21 -1.58
C ALA A 193 6.25 0.84 -1.70
N ALA A 194 6.26 1.67 -2.73
CA ALA A 194 5.20 2.66 -2.96
C ALA A 194 3.89 1.98 -3.40
N ASN A 195 3.96 0.98 -4.28
CA ASN A 195 2.82 0.17 -4.68
C ASN A 195 2.24 -0.62 -3.49
N ALA A 196 3.10 -1.14 -2.61
CA ALA A 196 2.65 -1.78 -1.37
C ALA A 196 1.85 -0.79 -0.50
N CYS A 197 2.27 0.47 -0.39
CA CYS A 197 1.50 1.50 0.32
C CYS A 197 0.14 1.79 -0.34
N VAL A 198 0.05 1.77 -1.67
CA VAL A 198 -1.24 1.85 -2.38
C VAL A 198 -2.15 0.70 -1.98
N LEU A 199 -1.63 -0.53 -1.97
CA LEU A 199 -2.40 -1.70 -1.54
C LEU A 199 -2.86 -1.59 -0.07
N ALA A 200 -2.01 -1.06 0.81
CA ALA A 200 -2.39 -0.81 2.20
C ALA A 200 -3.57 0.15 2.31
N GLU A 201 -3.54 1.25 1.54
CA GLU A 201 -4.60 2.25 1.54
C GLU A 201 -5.91 1.69 1.01
N VAL A 202 -5.87 0.91 -0.07
CA VAL A 202 -7.06 0.26 -0.64
C VAL A 202 -7.65 -0.79 0.30
N TRP A 203 -6.82 -1.52 1.04
CA TRP A 203 -7.28 -2.64 1.87
C TRP A 203 -7.62 -2.26 3.30
N PHE A 204 -6.90 -1.34 3.88
CA PHE A 204 -6.96 -1.03 5.31
C PHE A 204 -7.16 0.45 5.61
N GLY A 205 -7.08 1.33 4.60
CA GLY A 205 -7.25 2.76 4.72
C GLY A 205 -8.60 3.25 4.19
N HIS A 206 -8.62 4.51 3.74
CA HIS A 206 -9.81 5.18 3.21
C HIS A 206 -9.95 5.08 1.68
N GLY A 207 -9.00 4.44 0.99
CA GLY A 207 -8.93 4.33 -0.47
C GLY A 207 -10.11 3.64 -1.15
N GLU A 208 -11.05 3.08 -0.37
CA GLU A 208 -12.28 2.48 -0.91
C GLU A 208 -13.27 3.50 -1.49
N LYS A 209 -13.15 4.77 -1.08
CA LYS A 209 -14.05 5.86 -1.51
C LYS A 209 -13.47 6.68 -2.65
N VAL A 210 -12.17 6.51 -2.92
CA VAL A 210 -11.41 7.30 -3.89
C VAL A 210 -10.99 6.39 -5.04
N ARG A 211 -11.28 6.80 -6.29
CA ARG A 211 -10.96 5.99 -7.48
C ARG A 211 -9.58 6.28 -8.05
N ASP A 212 -9.11 7.49 -7.80
CA ASP A 212 -7.88 8.02 -8.39
C ASP A 212 -7.06 8.71 -7.32
N PHE A 213 -5.99 8.07 -6.85
CA PHE A 213 -5.08 8.64 -5.88
C PHE A 213 -3.63 8.21 -6.13
N VAL A 214 -2.70 8.98 -5.59
CA VAL A 214 -1.28 8.68 -5.66
C VAL A 214 -0.71 8.61 -4.24
N VAL A 215 0.07 7.57 -3.98
CA VAL A 215 0.89 7.49 -2.76
C VAL A 215 2.28 7.99 -3.09
N VAL A 216 2.81 8.90 -2.27
CA VAL A 216 4.19 9.39 -2.34
C VAL A 216 4.93 8.92 -1.09
N THR A 217 5.88 8.01 -1.24
CA THR A 217 6.74 7.56 -0.15
C THR A 217 7.98 8.43 -0.07
N VAL A 218 8.20 9.04 1.10
CA VAL A 218 9.35 9.91 1.40
C VAL A 218 10.23 9.18 2.40
N SER A 219 11.40 8.77 1.96
CA SER A 219 12.41 8.06 2.76
C SER A 219 13.81 8.40 2.25
N GLU A 220 14.73 7.45 2.18
CA GLU A 220 16.05 7.62 1.55
C GLU A 220 15.93 8.06 0.08
N GLY A 221 14.77 7.81 -0.53
CA GLY A 221 14.38 8.24 -1.87
C GLY A 221 12.92 8.65 -1.91
N ILE A 222 12.44 8.97 -3.13
CA ILE A 222 11.04 9.26 -3.43
C ILE A 222 10.48 8.14 -4.30
N GLY A 223 9.50 7.41 -3.78
CA GLY A 223 8.71 6.45 -4.57
C GLY A 223 7.29 6.95 -4.77
N THR A 224 6.68 6.61 -5.88
CA THR A 224 5.27 6.92 -6.13
C THR A 224 4.53 5.67 -6.58
N GLY A 225 3.36 5.45 -5.99
CA GLY A 225 2.43 4.39 -6.37
C GLY A 225 1.16 5.02 -6.91
N VAL A 226 0.70 4.60 -8.08
CA VAL A 226 -0.43 5.18 -8.78
C VAL A 226 -1.63 4.24 -8.73
N PHE A 227 -2.74 4.72 -8.20
CA PHE A 227 -4.03 4.04 -8.25
C PHE A 227 -4.95 4.88 -9.12
N ALA A 228 -5.36 4.34 -10.26
CA ALA A 228 -6.19 5.05 -11.22
C ALA A 228 -7.30 4.15 -11.77
N ASN A 229 -8.50 4.71 -11.92
CA ASN A 229 -9.69 3.96 -12.33
C ASN A 229 -9.96 2.72 -11.46
N GLY A 230 -9.65 2.79 -10.17
CA GLY A 230 -9.86 1.71 -9.24
C GLY A 230 -8.84 0.56 -9.37
N GLN A 231 -7.69 0.79 -9.99
CA GLN A 231 -6.64 -0.21 -10.20
C GLN A 231 -5.25 0.33 -9.89
N LEU A 232 -4.39 -0.51 -9.33
CA LEU A 232 -2.97 -0.21 -9.19
C LEU A 232 -2.29 -0.26 -10.56
N ILE A 233 -1.67 0.85 -10.95
CA ILE A 233 -0.97 0.99 -12.23
C ILE A 233 0.49 0.56 -12.05
N ARG A 234 0.87 -0.56 -12.63
CA ARG A 234 2.26 -1.06 -12.62
C ARG A 234 3.03 -0.69 -13.87
N GLY A 235 2.33 -0.51 -14.99
CA GLY A 235 2.95 -0.26 -16.28
C GLY A 235 3.75 -1.47 -16.80
N MET A 236 4.46 -1.25 -17.90
CA MET A 236 5.34 -2.27 -18.48
C MET A 236 6.53 -2.52 -17.54
N ASN A 237 6.77 -3.78 -17.18
CA ASN A 237 7.86 -4.20 -16.27
C ASN A 237 7.90 -3.46 -14.92
N GLY A 238 6.74 -3.05 -14.38
CA GLY A 238 6.66 -2.34 -13.11
C GLY A 238 7.22 -0.91 -13.13
N MET A 239 7.30 -0.26 -14.30
CA MET A 239 7.91 1.06 -14.46
C MET A 239 6.98 2.23 -14.15
N ALA A 240 5.68 2.02 -14.01
CA ALA A 240 4.79 3.12 -13.62
C ALA A 240 5.11 3.60 -12.21
N GLY A 241 5.04 4.92 -12.02
CA GLY A 241 5.32 5.49 -10.69
C GLY A 241 6.78 5.89 -10.44
N GLU A 242 7.66 5.87 -11.42
CA GLU A 242 9.07 6.29 -11.25
C GLU A 242 9.22 7.85 -11.28
N PHE A 243 8.23 8.59 -10.80
CA PHE A 243 8.25 10.07 -10.81
C PHE A 243 9.37 10.66 -9.94
N GLY A 244 9.84 9.94 -8.91
CA GLY A 244 11.00 10.36 -8.12
C GLY A 244 12.25 10.60 -8.97
N HIS A 245 12.34 9.96 -10.15
CA HIS A 245 13.46 10.09 -11.09
C HIS A 245 13.21 11.05 -12.26
N VAL A 246 12.08 11.76 -12.28
CA VAL A 246 11.86 12.86 -13.23
C VAL A 246 12.76 14.04 -12.83
N SER A 247 13.52 14.56 -13.78
CA SER A 247 14.43 15.68 -13.56
C SER A 247 13.67 16.98 -13.36
N LEU A 248 13.85 17.64 -12.22
CA LEU A 248 13.36 19.00 -11.96
C LEU A 248 14.36 20.05 -12.46
N ASP A 249 15.62 19.70 -12.55
CA ASP A 249 16.72 20.57 -13.01
C ASP A 249 17.79 19.71 -13.70
N PRO A 250 17.92 19.77 -15.02
CA PRO A 250 18.93 18.96 -15.76
C PRO A 250 20.37 19.28 -15.37
N ASN A 251 20.63 20.46 -14.77
CA ASN A 251 21.95 20.85 -14.27
C ASN A 251 22.14 20.54 -12.78
N GLY A 252 21.15 19.95 -12.14
CA GLY A 252 21.14 19.65 -10.72
C GLY A 252 22.09 18.51 -10.31
N PRO A 253 22.07 18.11 -9.03
CA PRO A 253 22.91 17.04 -8.48
C PRO A 253 22.69 15.70 -9.17
N SER A 254 23.74 14.85 -9.19
CA SER A 254 23.64 13.48 -9.70
C SER A 254 22.68 12.64 -8.85
N CYS A 255 21.91 11.77 -9.50
CA CYS A 255 21.03 10.81 -8.89
C CYS A 255 21.58 9.40 -8.99
N THR A 256 21.25 8.53 -8.03
CA THR A 256 21.64 7.12 -8.03
C THR A 256 21.09 6.32 -9.22
N CYS A 257 20.06 6.83 -9.91
CA CYS A 257 19.53 6.23 -11.12
C CYS A 257 20.40 6.45 -12.37
N GLY A 258 21.48 7.25 -12.27
CA GLY A 258 22.33 7.65 -13.37
C GLY A 258 21.94 9.00 -14.02
N GLY A 259 20.79 9.55 -13.69
CA GLY A 259 20.32 10.88 -14.14
C GLY A 259 20.83 12.03 -13.27
N ARG A 260 20.39 13.25 -13.58
CA ARG A 260 20.70 14.47 -12.82
C ARG A 260 19.42 15.24 -12.47
N GLY A 261 19.45 15.89 -11.30
CA GLY A 261 18.40 16.79 -10.86
C GLY A 261 17.04 16.12 -10.69
N CYS A 262 16.99 14.83 -10.45
CA CYS A 262 15.75 14.10 -10.18
C CYS A 262 15.03 14.67 -8.96
N TRP A 263 13.71 14.59 -8.93
CA TRP A 263 12.91 15.04 -7.79
C TRP A 263 13.42 14.48 -6.45
N GLU A 264 13.79 13.21 -6.43
CA GLU A 264 14.34 12.52 -5.26
C GLU A 264 15.54 13.25 -4.64
N VAL A 265 16.47 13.79 -5.43
CA VAL A 265 17.66 14.44 -4.89
C VAL A 265 17.38 15.77 -4.20
N TYR A 266 16.17 16.29 -4.32
CA TYR A 266 15.72 17.51 -3.66
C TYR A 266 14.75 17.30 -2.51
N ALA A 267 13.98 16.21 -2.53
CA ALA A 267 12.82 16.02 -1.68
C ALA A 267 12.89 14.79 -0.76
N SER A 268 13.96 14.00 -0.81
CA SER A 268 14.13 12.83 0.05
C SER A 268 14.71 13.18 1.43
N ASN A 269 14.66 12.21 2.37
CA ASN A 269 15.34 12.33 3.68
C ASN A 269 16.84 12.64 3.52
N ARG A 270 17.49 12.02 2.51
CA ARG A 270 18.89 12.31 2.18
C ARG A 270 19.09 13.76 1.75
N ALA A 271 18.14 14.33 1.02
CA ALA A 271 18.22 15.74 0.63
C ALA A 271 18.17 16.68 1.85
N ALA A 272 17.25 16.42 2.79
CA ALA A 272 17.14 17.23 4.01
C ALA A 272 18.41 17.14 4.86
N LEU A 273 18.96 15.95 5.05
CA LEU A 273 20.24 15.76 5.75
C LEU A 273 21.37 16.51 5.06
N ARG A 274 21.48 16.43 3.72
CA ARG A 274 22.47 17.20 2.97
C ARG A 274 22.31 18.71 3.19
N TYR A 275 21.09 19.25 3.15
CA TYR A 275 20.84 20.69 3.39
C TYR A 275 21.26 21.13 4.79
N TYR A 276 21.01 20.28 5.79
CA TYR A 276 21.45 20.55 7.15
C TYR A 276 22.97 20.53 7.26
N HIS A 277 23.64 19.50 6.73
CA HIS A 277 25.09 19.37 6.75
C HIS A 277 25.81 20.52 6.00
N GLU A 278 25.25 20.98 4.87
CA GLU A 278 25.73 22.18 4.17
C GLU A 278 25.72 23.41 5.09
N SER A 279 24.70 23.53 5.97
CA SER A 279 24.52 24.67 6.86
C SER A 279 25.45 24.64 8.08
N ILE A 280 25.69 23.47 8.67
CA ILE A 280 26.55 23.30 9.85
C ILE A 280 28.01 23.01 9.50
N LYS A 281 28.32 22.78 8.22
CA LYS A 281 29.66 22.39 7.71
C LYS A 281 30.26 21.17 8.43
N SER A 282 29.41 20.24 8.84
CA SER A 282 29.77 18.99 9.48
C SER A 282 29.07 17.83 8.79
N SER A 283 29.64 16.63 8.87
CA SER A 283 29.10 15.39 8.29
C SER A 283 28.87 14.33 9.38
N ASP A 284 28.48 14.73 10.55
CA ASP A 284 28.21 13.82 11.66
C ASP A 284 27.08 12.84 11.27
N GLY A 285 27.18 11.59 11.72
CA GLY A 285 26.30 10.48 11.34
C GLY A 285 24.82 10.61 11.77
N LEU A 286 24.27 11.82 11.57
CA LEU A 286 22.93 12.21 11.92
C LEU A 286 21.90 11.44 11.08
N THR A 287 20.91 10.87 11.73
CA THR A 287 19.78 10.25 11.05
C THR A 287 18.68 11.27 10.72
N PHE A 288 17.77 10.93 9.81
CA PHE A 288 16.62 11.82 9.53
C PHE A 288 15.71 11.99 10.76
N GLN A 289 15.63 10.98 11.62
CA GLN A 289 14.87 11.08 12.88
C GLN A 289 15.51 12.09 13.84
N ASP A 290 16.85 12.12 13.91
CA ASP A 290 17.56 13.12 14.70
C ASP A 290 17.33 14.53 14.14
N LEU A 291 17.33 14.69 12.82
CA LEU A 291 17.01 15.97 12.17
C LEU A 291 15.59 16.45 12.50
N LEU A 292 14.61 15.55 12.51
CA LEU A 292 13.24 15.85 12.93
C LEU A 292 13.20 16.27 14.42
N ALA A 293 13.92 15.57 15.29
CA ALA A 293 14.00 15.91 16.72
C ALA A 293 14.66 17.28 16.95
N LEU A 294 15.73 17.61 16.22
CA LEU A 294 16.36 18.93 16.25
C LEU A 294 15.38 20.04 15.85
N ALA A 295 14.63 19.83 14.76
CA ALA A 295 13.62 20.79 14.33
C ALA A 295 12.48 20.95 15.34
N GLU A 296 12.12 19.89 16.04
CA GLU A 296 11.11 19.89 17.09
C GLU A 296 11.60 20.66 18.34
N SER A 297 12.89 20.53 18.67
CA SER A 297 13.52 21.29 19.75
C SER A 297 13.80 22.77 19.42
N GLY A 298 13.54 23.21 18.18
CA GLY A 298 13.64 24.61 17.77
C GLY A 298 14.96 24.96 17.05
N ASP A 299 15.77 23.97 16.62
CA ASP A 299 16.95 24.25 15.81
C ASP A 299 16.53 24.85 14.46
N LEU A 300 16.90 26.11 14.22
CA LEU A 300 16.49 26.87 13.03
C LEU A 300 17.13 26.34 11.75
N LEU A 301 18.31 25.74 11.81
CA LEU A 301 18.97 25.18 10.64
C LEU A 301 18.31 23.87 10.22
N ALA A 302 17.92 23.05 11.19
CA ALA A 302 17.13 21.84 10.94
C ALA A 302 15.77 22.18 10.34
N VAL A 303 15.09 23.20 10.87
CA VAL A 303 13.83 23.68 10.33
C VAL A 303 13.98 24.13 8.87
N LYS A 304 14.97 24.98 8.56
CA LYS A 304 15.23 25.47 7.20
C LYS A 304 15.57 24.33 6.23
N ALA A 305 16.33 23.33 6.69
CA ALA A 305 16.66 22.16 5.86
C ALA A 305 15.40 21.36 5.51
N LEU A 306 14.50 21.14 6.47
CA LEU A 306 13.22 20.46 6.27
C LEU A 306 12.26 21.29 5.40
N GLU A 307 12.18 22.60 5.59
CA GLU A 307 11.37 23.49 4.74
C GLU A 307 11.82 23.43 3.28
N ARG A 308 13.14 23.49 3.03
CA ARG A 308 13.69 23.34 1.67
C ARG A 308 13.29 22.03 1.01
N MET A 309 13.37 20.92 1.77
CA MET A 309 12.91 19.61 1.33
C MET A 309 11.40 19.60 1.01
N VAL A 310 10.59 20.16 1.91
CA VAL A 310 9.13 20.20 1.84
C VAL A 310 8.64 21.00 0.61
N HIS A 311 9.23 22.15 0.35
CA HIS A 311 8.95 22.93 -0.86
C HIS A 311 9.30 22.14 -2.12
N ALA A 312 10.45 21.47 -2.14
CA ALA A 312 10.81 20.60 -3.27
C ALA A 312 9.84 19.41 -3.43
N LEU A 313 9.36 18.87 -2.31
CA LEU A 313 8.37 17.78 -2.30
C LEU A 313 7.06 18.24 -2.97
N GLY A 314 6.50 19.36 -2.54
CA GLY A 314 5.28 19.91 -3.11
C GLY A 314 5.41 20.28 -4.59
N ARG A 315 6.55 20.88 -5.00
CA ARG A 315 6.83 21.18 -6.42
C ARG A 315 6.82 19.93 -7.29
N GLY A 316 7.44 18.84 -6.82
CA GLY A 316 7.42 17.58 -7.55
C GLY A 316 6.02 16.97 -7.63
N MET A 317 5.21 17.12 -6.59
CA MET A 317 3.82 16.64 -6.62
C MET A 317 2.97 17.32 -7.70
N ARG A 318 3.30 18.56 -8.13
CA ARG A 318 2.61 19.18 -9.26
C ARG A 318 2.71 18.39 -10.55
N MET A 319 3.79 17.63 -10.76
CA MET A 319 3.91 16.73 -11.92
C MET A 319 2.85 15.62 -11.86
N LEU A 320 2.57 15.10 -10.65
CA LEU A 320 1.55 14.09 -10.43
C LEU A 320 0.16 14.64 -10.73
N VAL A 321 -0.10 15.87 -10.27
CA VAL A 321 -1.38 16.54 -10.54
C VAL A 321 -1.56 16.82 -12.03
N ALA A 322 -0.55 17.34 -12.69
CA ALA A 322 -0.60 17.65 -14.12
C ALA A 322 -0.75 16.40 -15.00
N GLY A 323 -0.12 15.30 -14.62
CA GLY A 323 -0.13 14.06 -15.42
C GLY A 323 -1.27 13.11 -15.11
N LEU A 324 -1.77 13.09 -13.88
CA LEU A 324 -2.70 12.05 -13.39
C LEU A 324 -4.02 12.62 -12.85
N ALA A 325 -4.06 13.92 -12.51
CA ALA A 325 -5.22 14.60 -11.90
C ALA A 325 -5.87 13.76 -10.76
N PRO A 326 -5.10 13.31 -9.72
CA PRO A 326 -5.63 12.46 -8.68
C PRO A 326 -6.60 13.24 -7.77
N GLU A 327 -7.56 12.55 -7.18
CA GLU A 327 -8.43 13.11 -6.14
C GLU A 327 -7.67 13.34 -4.83
N GLU A 328 -6.73 12.43 -4.51
CA GLU A 328 -5.89 12.50 -3.30
C GLU A 328 -4.42 12.22 -3.59
N ILE A 329 -3.55 12.88 -2.84
CA ILE A 329 -2.12 12.52 -2.72
C ILE A 329 -1.84 12.14 -1.27
N ILE A 330 -1.37 10.93 -1.05
CA ILE A 330 -1.13 10.37 0.28
C ILE A 330 0.37 10.29 0.53
N VAL A 331 0.85 10.99 1.54
CA VAL A 331 2.28 11.04 1.89
C VAL A 331 2.59 9.99 2.95
N VAL A 332 3.60 9.16 2.69
CA VAL A 332 4.10 8.12 3.61
C VAL A 332 5.56 8.38 3.93
N GLY A 333 5.93 8.41 5.19
CA GLY A 333 7.33 8.58 5.62
C GLY A 333 7.43 9.21 7.01
N GLU A 334 8.66 9.30 7.51
CA GLU A 334 8.91 9.84 8.86
C GLU A 334 8.50 11.32 8.98
N LEU A 335 8.56 12.09 7.89
CA LEU A 335 8.12 13.49 7.83
C LEU A 335 6.67 13.66 8.31
N THR A 336 5.80 12.66 8.11
CA THR A 336 4.38 12.73 8.47
C THR A 336 4.15 12.88 9.98
N ARG A 337 5.13 12.54 10.83
CA ARG A 337 5.07 12.79 12.28
C ARG A 337 4.95 14.28 12.62
N GLN A 338 5.47 15.14 11.76
CA GLN A 338 5.39 16.59 11.91
C GLN A 338 4.44 17.23 10.88
N TRP A 339 3.40 16.50 10.46
CA TRP A 339 2.47 16.95 9.42
C TRP A 339 1.81 18.29 9.74
N ARG A 340 1.47 18.52 11.01
CA ARG A 340 0.88 19.81 11.44
C ARG A 340 1.77 21.00 11.11
N ARG A 341 3.08 20.82 11.09
CA ARG A 341 4.07 21.88 10.80
C ARG A 341 4.31 22.00 9.31
N PHE A 342 4.55 20.90 8.62
CA PHE A 342 5.05 20.90 7.25
C PHE A 342 3.98 20.61 6.18
N GLY A 343 2.88 19.97 6.54
CA GLY A 343 1.78 19.66 5.62
C GLY A 343 1.21 20.89 4.90
N PRO A 344 0.91 22.00 5.59
CA PRO A 344 0.38 23.20 4.94
C PRO A 344 1.30 23.78 3.86
N ALA A 345 2.62 23.67 4.01
CA ALA A 345 3.57 24.12 2.99
C ALA A 345 3.55 23.20 1.76
N ILE A 346 3.40 21.90 1.96
CA ILE A 346 3.23 20.93 0.84
C ILE A 346 1.94 21.23 0.07
N GLU A 347 0.83 21.39 0.79
CA GLU A 347 -0.49 21.68 0.20
C GLU A 347 -0.48 22.98 -0.59
N SER A 348 0.14 24.03 -0.02
CA SER A 348 0.32 25.31 -0.71
C SER A 348 1.11 25.19 -2.00
N GLU A 349 2.23 24.46 -1.99
CA GLU A 349 3.05 24.23 -3.19
C GLU A 349 2.29 23.42 -4.26
N VAL A 350 1.51 22.42 -3.86
CA VAL A 350 0.70 21.61 -4.77
C VAL A 350 -0.39 22.44 -5.42
N ALA A 351 -0.99 23.37 -4.69
CA ALA A 351 -2.05 24.24 -5.21
C ALA A 351 -1.56 25.32 -6.19
N MET A 352 -0.27 25.64 -6.21
CA MET A 352 0.29 26.65 -7.09
C MET A 352 0.23 26.23 -8.57
N GLY A 353 -0.22 27.14 -9.42
CA GLY A 353 -0.15 26.96 -10.88
C GLY A 353 -1.16 25.99 -11.48
N LEU A 354 -2.26 25.73 -10.78
CA LEU A 354 -3.38 24.91 -11.26
C LEU A 354 -4.56 25.84 -11.64
N PRO A 355 -4.60 26.42 -12.85
CA PRO A 355 -5.65 27.34 -13.25
C PRO A 355 -7.00 26.62 -13.34
N GLY A 356 -8.01 27.15 -12.64
CA GLY A 356 -9.40 26.73 -12.76
C GLY A 356 -9.75 25.35 -12.17
N SER A 357 -8.84 24.72 -11.43
CA SER A 357 -9.05 23.40 -10.84
C SER A 357 -9.06 23.43 -9.31
N HIS A 358 -9.73 22.45 -8.71
CA HIS A 358 -9.58 22.19 -7.29
C HIS A 358 -8.29 21.35 -7.10
N PRO A 359 -7.35 21.78 -6.23
CA PRO A 359 -6.16 20.98 -5.94
C PRO A 359 -6.59 19.65 -5.30
N PRO A 360 -5.82 18.55 -5.50
CA PRO A 360 -6.08 17.30 -4.81
C PRO A 360 -5.96 17.48 -3.30
N HIS A 361 -6.68 16.68 -2.55
CA HIS A 361 -6.50 16.62 -1.12
C HIS A 361 -5.15 15.94 -0.79
N VAL A 362 -4.26 16.65 -0.13
CA VAL A 362 -2.97 16.09 0.31
C VAL A 362 -3.06 15.73 1.79
N ARG A 363 -2.75 14.48 2.14
CA ARG A 363 -2.81 14.01 3.53
C ARG A 363 -1.69 13.04 3.88
N PRO A 364 -1.35 12.90 5.16
CA PRO A 364 -0.46 11.85 5.59
C PRO A 364 -1.19 10.50 5.58
N ALA A 365 -0.45 9.42 5.33
CA ALA A 365 -0.96 8.07 5.58
C ALA A 365 -1.02 7.80 7.09
N GLU A 366 -1.94 6.94 7.50
CA GLU A 366 -2.01 6.48 8.88
C GLU A 366 -0.89 5.47 9.17
N GLY A 367 0.11 5.92 9.92
CA GLY A 367 1.12 5.10 10.57
C GLY A 367 2.29 4.64 9.68
N ILE A 368 3.36 4.28 10.38
CA ILE A 368 4.66 3.84 9.83
C ILE A 368 4.54 2.47 9.12
N LEU A 369 3.46 1.75 9.36
CA LEU A 369 3.28 0.35 8.93
C LEU A 369 2.63 0.19 7.54
N ALA A 370 2.43 1.28 6.80
CA ALA A 370 1.76 1.23 5.50
C ALA A 370 2.41 0.20 4.54
N ARG A 371 3.74 0.15 4.45
CA ARG A 371 4.46 -0.80 3.60
C ARG A 371 4.19 -2.25 4.00
N LEU A 372 4.33 -2.56 5.30
CA LEU A 372 4.06 -3.91 5.83
C LEU A 372 2.59 -4.31 5.68
N ARG A 373 1.64 -3.40 5.92
CA ARG A 373 0.22 -3.66 5.66
C ARG A 373 -0.03 -3.93 4.17
N GLY A 374 0.66 -3.21 3.30
CA GLY A 374 0.59 -3.44 1.86
C GLY A 374 1.05 -4.83 1.45
N THR A 375 2.06 -5.39 2.10
CA THR A 375 2.49 -6.76 1.82
C THR A 375 1.48 -7.81 2.30
N VAL A 376 0.72 -7.53 3.37
CA VAL A 376 -0.44 -8.36 3.75
C VAL A 376 -1.48 -8.34 2.63
N ALA A 377 -1.86 -7.16 2.15
CA ALA A 377 -2.81 -7.00 1.05
C ALA A 377 -2.33 -7.71 -0.22
N LEU A 378 -1.04 -7.61 -0.54
CA LEU A 378 -0.41 -8.25 -1.70
C LEU A 378 -0.62 -9.78 -1.71
N VAL A 379 -0.41 -10.44 -0.58
CA VAL A 379 -0.64 -11.89 -0.46
C VAL A 379 -2.13 -12.22 -0.55
N LEU A 380 -2.98 -11.42 0.12
CA LEU A 380 -4.41 -11.68 0.19
C LEU A 380 -5.14 -11.48 -1.15
N GLN A 381 -4.66 -10.60 -2.02
CA GLN A 381 -5.31 -10.33 -3.33
C GLN A 381 -5.63 -11.59 -4.12
N LYS A 382 -4.79 -12.61 -4.06
CA LYS A 382 -5.00 -13.88 -4.77
C LYS A 382 -6.24 -14.65 -4.34
N HIS A 383 -6.66 -14.46 -3.08
CA HIS A 383 -7.79 -15.17 -2.50
C HIS A 383 -9.10 -14.39 -2.62
N PHE A 384 -9.01 -13.07 -2.74
CA PHE A 384 -10.15 -12.16 -2.76
C PHE A 384 -10.57 -11.74 -4.18
N GLY A 385 -9.76 -12.10 -5.19
CA GLY A 385 -9.94 -11.65 -6.58
C GLY A 385 -9.49 -10.20 -6.80
N PRO A 386 -9.53 -9.73 -8.06
CA PRO A 386 -9.14 -8.37 -8.39
C PRO A 386 -9.99 -7.39 -7.58
N LEU A 387 -9.36 -6.36 -7.04
CA LEU A 387 -10.06 -5.24 -6.44
C LEU A 387 -10.90 -4.59 -7.54
N ALA A 388 -12.19 -4.86 -7.55
CA ALA A 388 -13.11 -4.03 -8.30
C ALA A 388 -13.06 -2.67 -7.62
N GLY A 389 -12.74 -1.60 -8.38
CA GLY A 389 -12.91 -0.23 -7.92
C GLY A 389 -14.33 -0.04 -7.37
N PRO A 390 -14.63 1.10 -6.73
CA PRO A 390 -15.94 1.36 -6.15
C PRO A 390 -17.00 1.10 -7.23
N GLN A 391 -17.64 -0.06 -7.18
CA GLN A 391 -18.88 -0.28 -7.91
C GLN A 391 -19.86 0.66 -7.22
N GLU A 392 -20.45 1.57 -7.99
CA GLU A 392 -21.63 2.29 -7.58
C GLU A 392 -22.71 1.27 -7.20
N PHE A 393 -22.69 0.82 -5.97
CA PHE A 393 -23.85 0.26 -5.34
C PHE A 393 -24.73 1.48 -5.00
N GLU A 394 -25.40 2.07 -6.04
CA GLU A 394 -26.51 2.96 -5.81
C GLU A 394 -27.39 2.34 -4.74
N GLU A 395 -27.54 3.02 -3.61
CA GLU A 395 -28.61 2.77 -2.67
C GLU A 395 -29.93 2.96 -3.40
N LYS A 396 -30.43 1.94 -4.08
CA LYS A 396 -31.82 1.85 -4.51
C LYS A 396 -32.71 1.76 -3.26
N GLY A 397 -32.83 2.88 -2.54
CA GLY A 397 -33.58 2.89 -1.28
C GLY A 397 -33.97 4.23 -0.69
N SER A 398 -33.59 5.39 -1.24
CA SER A 398 -33.97 6.68 -0.63
C SER A 398 -34.83 7.63 -1.48
N ARG A 399 -35.47 7.13 -2.55
CA ARG A 399 -36.46 7.93 -3.29
C ARG A 399 -37.86 7.36 -3.12
N ARG A 400 -38.41 7.42 -1.90
CA ARG A 400 -39.87 7.41 -1.63
C ARG A 400 -40.14 7.90 -0.23
N ILE A 401 -39.89 9.15 0.10
CA ILE A 401 -40.65 9.92 1.12
C ILE A 401 -40.33 11.41 0.85
N ARG A 402 -40.93 11.98 -0.18
CA ARG A 402 -41.19 13.42 -0.32
C ARG A 402 -42.19 13.65 -1.45
N SER A 403 -43.42 13.26 -1.23
CA SER A 403 -44.61 13.84 -1.90
C SER A 403 -45.87 13.35 -1.23
N LEU A 404 -46.13 13.80 0.00
CA LEU A 404 -47.43 13.84 0.64
C LEU A 404 -47.32 14.80 1.82
N ALA A 405 -47.21 16.07 1.52
CA ALA A 405 -47.60 17.18 2.37
C ALA A 405 -47.60 18.45 1.51
N GLY A 406 -48.76 18.81 1.02
CA GLY A 406 -49.03 20.02 0.30
C GLY A 406 -50.49 19.97 -0.16
#